data_bc55e37fa7462db35ce55e50707261e3
#
_entry.id   bc55e37fa7462db35ce55e50707261e3
#
_cell.length_a   1.000
_cell.length_b   1.000
_cell.length_c   1.000
_cell.angle_alpha   90.00
_cell.angle_beta   90.00
_cell.angle_gamma   90.00
#
_symmetry.space_group_name_H-M   'P 1'
#
loop_
_entity.id
_entity.type
_entity.pdbx_description
1 polymer ?
#
loop_
_entity_poly.entity_id
_entity_poly.type
_entity_poly.pdbx_seq_one_letter_code
_entity_poly.pdbx_strand_id
1 'polypeptide(L)'
;MSSVIETSPASSKLVWAGRILSGVTIAFLLFDGVIHLTKVAPVVQAFAQLGFPMRLAVALGLLEIVCVALYGYPRTAILGGICLTGYLGGAVAMQLRVGNPLFGETLFPVYVGLLVWGGLYPREPRLRALLPVSRAWGRAPSRKMLWAARLTSALPVVIVLFGSVVKLIKVEGVVEGFRQAGFPEQLIVTIGIIELVCTLTYMIPPTRVLGAILMTGLLGGAVATNLRIGNPGWILPALVGALVWAGLLLRDPSLRALVAGRPKSLTPLY
;
A
#
# COMPACT_ATOMS: atom_id res chain seq x y z
N MET A 1 28.77 -13.66 19.09
CA MET A 1 29.30 -13.12 17.84
C MET A 1 28.17 -12.43 17.12
N SER A 2 28.06 -11.09 17.23
CA SER A 2 27.05 -10.29 16.53
C SER A 2 27.56 -10.04 15.11
N SER A 3 27.00 -10.73 14.12
CA SER A 3 27.26 -10.40 12.73
C SER A 3 26.65 -9.03 12.44
N VAL A 4 27.49 -8.03 12.33
CA VAL A 4 27.16 -6.74 11.74
C VAL A 4 26.79 -7.04 10.30
N ILE A 5 25.51 -6.85 9.96
CA ILE A 5 25.07 -6.96 8.57
C ILE A 5 25.57 -5.69 7.88
N GLU A 6 26.74 -5.74 7.29
CA GLU A 6 27.18 -4.77 6.31
C GLU A 6 26.26 -4.91 5.09
N THR A 7 25.28 -4.04 5.00
CA THR A 7 24.60 -3.83 3.72
C THR A 7 25.62 -3.17 2.81
N SER A 8 26.19 -3.92 1.86
CA SER A 8 27.08 -3.36 0.84
C SER A 8 26.49 -2.06 0.29
N PRO A 9 27.24 -0.96 0.25
CA PRO A 9 26.75 0.28 -0.30
C PRO A 9 26.29 0.03 -1.74
N ALA A 10 25.07 0.45 -2.08
CA ALA A 10 24.63 0.38 -3.46
C ALA A 10 25.63 1.16 -4.33
N SER A 11 25.94 0.65 -5.51
CA SER A 11 26.78 1.40 -6.44
C SER A 11 26.16 2.79 -6.68
N SER A 12 26.99 3.80 -6.84
CA SER A 12 26.50 5.18 -7.10
C SER A 12 25.55 5.22 -8.30
N LYS A 13 25.79 4.40 -9.32
CA LYS A 13 24.93 4.23 -10.49
C LYS A 13 23.51 3.75 -10.12
N LEU A 14 23.41 2.78 -9.21
CA LEU A 14 22.12 2.24 -8.79
C LEU A 14 21.31 3.28 -7.99
N VAL A 15 21.97 4.05 -7.12
CA VAL A 15 21.32 5.15 -6.38
C VAL A 15 20.82 6.24 -7.31
N TRP A 16 21.63 6.60 -8.33
CA TRP A 16 21.22 7.57 -9.35
C TRP A 16 20.02 7.07 -10.18
N ALA A 17 20.05 5.81 -10.60
CA ALA A 17 18.91 5.19 -11.28
C ALA A 17 17.63 5.27 -10.42
N GLY A 18 17.72 4.99 -9.12
CA GLY A 18 16.60 5.13 -8.19
C GLY A 18 16.09 6.58 -8.07
N ARG A 19 17.00 7.57 -8.09
CA ARG A 19 16.61 8.99 -8.06
C ARG A 19 15.90 9.41 -9.34
N ILE A 20 16.42 9.02 -10.49
CA ILE A 20 15.79 9.31 -11.80
C ILE A 20 14.40 8.69 -11.86
N LEU A 21 14.28 7.40 -11.50
CA LEU A 21 13.02 6.68 -11.50
C LEU A 21 12.00 7.36 -10.59
N SER A 22 12.42 7.76 -9.38
CA SER A 22 11.55 8.50 -8.45
C SER A 22 11.17 9.87 -9.01
N GLY A 23 12.08 10.59 -9.67
CA GLY A 23 11.81 11.89 -10.28
C GLY A 23 10.76 11.79 -11.39
N VAL A 24 10.88 10.79 -12.27
CA VAL A 24 9.88 10.52 -13.31
C VAL A 24 8.52 10.18 -12.70
N THR A 25 8.50 9.32 -11.68
CA THR A 25 7.27 8.93 -10.97
C THR A 25 6.60 10.14 -10.31
N ILE A 26 7.38 11.00 -9.64
CA ILE A 26 6.88 12.23 -9.02
C ILE A 26 6.28 13.17 -10.08
N ALA A 27 6.99 13.40 -11.17
CA ALA A 27 6.52 14.30 -12.24
C ALA A 27 5.20 13.78 -12.84
N PHE A 28 5.12 12.47 -13.11
CA PHE A 28 3.91 11.83 -13.64
C PHE A 28 2.72 11.97 -12.69
N LEU A 29 2.87 11.57 -11.41
CA LEU A 29 1.79 11.60 -10.43
C LEU A 29 1.40 13.04 -10.03
N LEU A 30 2.34 14.00 -10.01
CA LEU A 30 1.99 15.42 -9.82
C LEU A 30 1.15 15.94 -10.98
N PHE A 31 1.52 15.59 -12.22
CA PHE A 31 0.74 15.95 -13.40
C PHE A 31 -0.67 15.37 -13.30
N ASP A 32 -0.81 14.08 -12.94
CA ASP A 32 -2.10 13.41 -12.76
C ASP A 32 -2.94 14.09 -11.65
N GLY A 33 -2.36 14.34 -10.48
CA GLY A 33 -3.03 15.04 -9.40
C GLY A 33 -3.52 16.44 -9.79
N VAL A 34 -2.70 17.21 -10.55
CA VAL A 34 -3.08 18.56 -11.01
C VAL A 34 -4.24 18.52 -12.00
N ILE A 35 -4.25 17.60 -12.95
CA ILE A 35 -5.36 17.48 -13.91
C ILE A 35 -6.67 17.07 -13.22
N HIS A 36 -6.60 16.30 -12.12
CA HIS A 36 -7.77 16.01 -11.26
C HIS A 36 -8.36 17.27 -10.63
N LEU A 37 -7.51 18.22 -10.20
CA LEU A 37 -7.96 19.50 -9.63
C LEU A 37 -8.65 20.38 -10.66
N THR A 38 -8.13 20.41 -11.89
CA THR A 38 -8.64 21.25 -12.99
C THR A 38 -9.83 20.64 -13.71
N LYS A 39 -10.17 19.38 -13.39
CA LYS A 39 -11.31 18.66 -13.99
C LYS A 39 -11.35 18.73 -15.50
N VAL A 40 -10.20 18.59 -16.16
CA VAL A 40 -10.11 18.57 -17.63
C VAL A 40 -10.98 17.47 -18.24
N ALA A 41 -11.36 17.63 -19.50
CA ALA A 41 -12.29 16.72 -20.17
C ALA A 41 -11.92 15.22 -20.04
N PRO A 42 -10.64 14.80 -20.19
CA PRO A 42 -10.26 13.39 -19.95
C PRO A 42 -10.56 12.89 -18.54
N VAL A 43 -10.37 13.72 -17.49
CA VAL A 43 -10.69 13.36 -16.11
C VAL A 43 -12.19 13.19 -15.93
N VAL A 44 -12.99 14.10 -16.50
CA VAL A 44 -14.45 14.00 -16.45
C VAL A 44 -14.94 12.71 -17.10
N GLN A 45 -14.38 12.36 -18.26
CA GLN A 45 -14.69 11.13 -18.98
C GLN A 45 -14.29 9.88 -18.18
N ALA A 46 -13.08 9.86 -17.62
CA ALA A 46 -12.59 8.76 -16.78
C ALA A 46 -13.48 8.56 -15.53
N PHE A 47 -13.85 9.65 -14.84
CA PHE A 47 -14.74 9.59 -13.68
C PHE A 47 -16.13 9.06 -14.05
N ALA A 48 -16.67 9.47 -15.19
CA ALA A 48 -17.95 8.96 -15.71
C ALA A 48 -17.85 7.47 -16.04
N GLN A 49 -16.80 7.04 -16.74
CA GLN A 49 -16.56 5.63 -17.09
C GLN A 49 -16.39 4.76 -15.83
N LEU A 50 -15.61 5.23 -14.85
CA LEU A 50 -15.39 4.53 -13.61
C LEU A 50 -16.55 4.69 -12.60
N GLY A 51 -17.60 5.46 -12.94
CA GLY A 51 -18.75 5.72 -12.09
C GLY A 51 -18.39 6.42 -10.77
N PHE A 52 -17.30 7.21 -10.76
CA PHE A 52 -16.89 7.99 -9.60
C PHE A 52 -17.64 9.33 -9.56
N PRO A 53 -18.15 9.76 -8.39
CA PRO A 53 -18.77 11.09 -8.26
C PRO A 53 -17.74 12.20 -8.50
N MET A 54 -18.01 13.12 -9.43
CA MET A 54 -17.11 14.24 -9.75
C MET A 54 -16.76 15.13 -8.56
N ARG A 55 -17.59 15.15 -7.50
CA ARG A 55 -17.29 15.83 -6.24
C ARG A 55 -16.00 15.31 -5.56
N LEU A 56 -15.61 14.07 -5.84
CA LEU A 56 -14.41 13.45 -5.29
C LEU A 56 -13.14 13.76 -6.09
N ALA A 57 -13.24 14.29 -7.31
CA ALA A 57 -12.08 14.55 -8.16
C ALA A 57 -11.02 15.43 -7.46
N VAL A 58 -11.47 16.56 -6.89
CA VAL A 58 -10.57 17.48 -6.17
C VAL A 58 -9.96 16.80 -4.93
N ALA A 59 -10.75 16.06 -4.17
CA ALA A 59 -10.26 15.38 -2.97
C ALA A 59 -9.23 14.29 -3.33
N LEU A 60 -9.46 13.53 -4.40
CA LEU A 60 -8.52 12.52 -4.87
C LEU A 60 -7.25 13.13 -5.44
N GLY A 61 -7.34 14.21 -6.22
CA GLY A 61 -6.16 14.93 -6.71
C GLY A 61 -5.33 15.54 -5.58
N LEU A 62 -5.97 16.14 -4.57
CA LEU A 62 -5.27 16.64 -3.37
C LEU A 62 -4.61 15.50 -2.58
N LEU A 63 -5.31 14.39 -2.38
CA LEU A 63 -4.76 13.21 -1.72
C LEU A 63 -3.53 12.69 -2.45
N GLU A 64 -3.59 12.59 -3.77
CA GLU A 64 -2.48 12.15 -4.61
C GLU A 64 -1.28 13.10 -4.46
N ILE A 65 -1.49 14.41 -4.59
CA ILE A 65 -0.43 15.42 -4.45
C ILE A 65 0.23 15.33 -3.07
N VAL A 66 -0.56 15.16 -1.99
CA VAL A 66 -0.03 14.97 -0.63
C VAL A 66 0.81 13.69 -0.55
N CYS A 67 0.34 12.58 -1.09
CA CYS A 67 1.08 11.32 -1.12
C CYS A 67 2.41 11.47 -1.89
N VAL A 68 2.39 12.18 -3.03
CA VAL A 68 3.58 12.46 -3.84
C VAL A 68 4.55 13.40 -3.11
N ALA A 69 4.06 14.41 -2.41
CA ALA A 69 4.88 15.31 -1.59
C ALA A 69 5.59 14.53 -0.46
N LEU A 70 4.86 13.64 0.23
CA LEU A 70 5.45 12.74 1.23
C LEU A 70 6.51 11.81 0.61
N TYR A 71 6.25 11.29 -0.58
CA TYR A 71 7.18 10.42 -1.29
C TYR A 71 8.45 11.15 -1.76
N GLY A 72 8.31 12.40 -2.19
CA GLY A 72 9.42 13.26 -2.62
C GLY A 72 10.34 13.69 -1.47
N TYR A 73 9.80 13.86 -0.25
CA TYR A 73 10.58 14.31 0.89
C TYR A 73 11.33 13.13 1.54
N PRO A 74 12.67 13.17 1.65
CA PRO A 74 13.50 12.00 2.03
C PRO A 74 13.12 11.35 3.36
N ARG A 75 12.64 12.13 4.35
CA ARG A 75 12.29 11.60 5.68
C ARG A 75 10.96 10.85 5.68
N THR A 76 10.05 11.18 4.78
CA THR A 76 8.70 10.60 4.69
C THR A 76 8.51 9.75 3.44
N ALA A 77 9.54 9.56 2.63
CA ALA A 77 9.46 8.89 1.33
C ALA A 77 8.82 7.50 1.39
N ILE A 78 9.12 6.72 2.43
CA ILE A 78 8.52 5.40 2.63
C ILE A 78 7.04 5.51 3.00
N LEU A 79 6.69 6.45 3.87
CA LEU A 79 5.28 6.72 4.18
C LEU A 79 4.52 7.14 2.92
N GLY A 80 5.10 8.03 2.11
CA GLY A 80 4.54 8.40 0.81
C GLY A 80 4.34 7.19 -0.12
N GLY A 81 5.33 6.29 -0.19
CA GLY A 81 5.21 5.05 -0.96
C GLY A 81 4.09 4.13 -0.47
N ILE A 82 3.89 4.02 0.85
CA ILE A 82 2.78 3.29 1.46
C ILE A 82 1.44 3.93 1.08
N CYS A 83 1.30 5.25 1.23
CA CYS A 83 0.08 5.97 0.88
C CYS A 83 -0.24 5.84 -0.62
N LEU A 84 0.77 6.00 -1.49
CA LEU A 84 0.62 5.79 -2.93
C LEU A 84 0.20 4.37 -3.27
N THR A 85 0.69 3.36 -2.54
CA THR A 85 0.24 1.96 -2.75
C THR A 85 -1.26 1.81 -2.48
N GLY A 86 -1.78 2.43 -1.43
CA GLY A 86 -3.21 2.44 -1.15
C GLY A 86 -4.02 3.16 -2.24
N TYR A 87 -3.56 4.34 -2.68
CA TYR A 87 -4.17 5.12 -3.75
C TYR A 87 -4.23 4.34 -5.07
N LEU A 88 -3.10 3.78 -5.50
CA LEU A 88 -2.98 2.99 -6.73
C LEU A 88 -3.78 1.68 -6.64
N GLY A 89 -3.87 1.06 -5.47
CA GLY A 89 -4.73 -0.10 -5.25
C GLY A 89 -6.22 0.23 -5.44
N GLY A 90 -6.63 1.45 -5.05
CA GLY A 90 -7.95 2.00 -5.37
C GLY A 90 -8.19 2.09 -6.88
N ALA A 91 -7.21 2.62 -7.62
CA ALA A 91 -7.29 2.72 -9.08
C ALA A 91 -7.42 1.34 -9.75
N VAL A 92 -6.59 0.35 -9.33
CA VAL A 92 -6.70 -1.05 -9.83
C VAL A 92 -8.11 -1.60 -9.62
N ALA A 93 -8.67 -1.45 -8.43
CA ALA A 93 -10.00 -1.98 -8.12
C ALA A 93 -11.09 -1.37 -9.02
N MET A 94 -10.98 -0.07 -9.34
CA MET A 94 -11.94 0.60 -10.22
C MET A 94 -11.82 0.12 -11.67
N GLN A 95 -10.62 -0.08 -12.18
CA GLN A 95 -10.38 -0.62 -13.52
C GLN A 95 -10.89 -2.07 -13.65
N LEU A 96 -10.62 -2.91 -12.64
CA LEU A 96 -11.16 -4.28 -12.56
C LEU A 96 -12.68 -4.30 -12.58
N ARG A 97 -13.31 -3.37 -11.86
CA ARG A 97 -14.77 -3.30 -11.75
C ARG A 97 -15.44 -3.06 -13.10
N VAL A 98 -14.90 -2.19 -13.93
CA VAL A 98 -15.48 -1.86 -15.24
C VAL A 98 -15.05 -2.85 -16.35
N GLY A 99 -14.22 -3.82 -16.02
CA GLY A 99 -13.77 -4.85 -16.95
C GLY A 99 -12.79 -4.34 -18.01
N ASN A 100 -12.00 -3.30 -17.70
CA ASN A 100 -10.99 -2.79 -18.60
C ASN A 100 -9.89 -3.83 -18.88
N PRO A 101 -9.18 -3.75 -20.03
CA PRO A 101 -8.09 -4.67 -20.38
C PRO A 101 -7.09 -4.83 -19.26
N LEU A 102 -6.75 -6.10 -18.94
CA LEU A 102 -5.93 -6.44 -17.77
C LEU A 102 -4.55 -5.78 -17.84
N PHE A 103 -3.82 -5.97 -18.95
CA PHE A 103 -2.43 -5.51 -19.09
C PHE A 103 -2.31 -4.03 -19.49
N GLY A 104 -3.36 -3.41 -19.97
CA GLY A 104 -3.43 -1.99 -20.26
C GLY A 104 -3.82 -1.20 -19.02
N GLU A 105 -5.09 -0.82 -18.93
CA GLU A 105 -5.58 0.11 -17.91
C GLU A 105 -5.59 -0.49 -16.51
N THR A 106 -5.93 -1.79 -16.37
CA THR A 106 -6.11 -2.42 -15.04
C THR A 106 -4.79 -2.53 -14.28
N LEU A 107 -3.71 -3.00 -14.91
CA LEU A 107 -2.41 -3.15 -14.28
C LEU A 107 -1.54 -1.89 -14.37
N PHE A 108 -1.97 -0.86 -15.10
CA PHE A 108 -1.22 0.40 -15.18
C PHE A 108 -0.87 0.99 -13.80
N PRO A 109 -1.81 1.10 -12.84
CA PRO A 109 -1.46 1.58 -11.50
C PRO A 109 -0.47 0.64 -10.78
N VAL A 110 -0.46 -0.66 -11.07
CA VAL A 110 0.54 -1.59 -10.52
C VAL A 110 1.92 -1.25 -11.07
N TYR A 111 2.05 -0.97 -12.38
CA TYR A 111 3.32 -0.56 -12.99
C TYR A 111 3.83 0.74 -12.37
N VAL A 112 2.95 1.71 -12.13
CA VAL A 112 3.32 2.94 -11.39
C VAL A 112 3.77 2.60 -9.96
N GLY A 113 3.09 1.68 -9.27
CA GLY A 113 3.50 1.19 -7.95
C GLY A 113 4.90 0.54 -7.96
N LEU A 114 5.21 -0.24 -9.00
CA LEU A 114 6.55 -0.81 -9.19
C LEU A 114 7.61 0.30 -9.40
N LEU A 115 7.28 1.38 -10.11
CA LEU A 115 8.17 2.53 -10.24
C LEU A 115 8.37 3.26 -8.90
N VAL A 116 7.31 3.43 -8.10
CA VAL A 116 7.40 4.00 -6.74
C VAL A 116 8.39 3.20 -5.87
N TRP A 117 8.18 1.89 -5.75
CA TRP A 117 9.04 1.04 -4.91
C TRP A 117 10.40 0.79 -5.53
N GLY A 118 10.48 0.66 -6.85
CA GLY A 118 11.74 0.54 -7.61
C GLY A 118 12.62 1.78 -7.48
N GLY A 119 12.02 2.97 -7.39
CA GLY A 119 12.74 4.21 -7.11
C GLY A 119 13.22 4.31 -5.66
N LEU A 120 12.44 3.83 -4.69
CA LEU A 120 12.80 3.84 -3.26
C LEU A 120 13.90 2.82 -2.93
N TYR A 121 13.80 1.61 -3.46
CA TYR A 121 14.63 0.48 -3.08
C TYR A 121 16.14 0.75 -3.21
N PRO A 122 16.66 1.34 -4.31
CA PRO A 122 18.09 1.65 -4.43
C PRO A 122 18.56 2.79 -3.55
N ARG A 123 17.72 3.81 -3.34
CA ARG A 123 18.09 5.03 -2.63
C ARG A 123 17.93 4.95 -1.11
N GLU A 124 17.20 3.93 -0.60
CA GLU A 124 16.99 3.74 0.83
C GLU A 124 17.59 2.40 1.31
N PRO A 125 18.84 2.41 1.83
CA PRO A 125 19.51 1.18 2.27
C PRO A 125 18.74 0.41 3.33
N ARG A 126 17.96 1.11 4.17
CA ARG A 126 17.18 0.51 5.25
C ARG A 126 15.99 -0.27 4.70
N LEU A 127 15.39 0.20 3.61
CA LEU A 127 14.33 -0.51 2.92
C LEU A 127 14.82 -1.83 2.34
N ARG A 128 16.05 -1.86 1.81
CA ARG A 128 16.69 -3.09 1.31
C ARG A 128 16.88 -4.15 2.39
N ALA A 129 17.06 -3.74 3.64
CA ALA A 129 17.16 -4.68 4.76
C ALA A 129 15.79 -5.23 5.21
N LEU A 130 14.69 -4.61 4.78
CA LEU A 130 13.33 -5.00 5.12
C LEU A 130 12.57 -5.70 3.98
N LEU A 131 13.04 -5.55 2.74
CA LEU A 131 12.40 -6.12 1.55
C LEU A 131 13.40 -6.93 0.71
N PRO A 132 12.95 -8.02 0.07
CA PRO A 132 11.64 -8.68 0.22
C PRO A 132 11.52 -9.47 1.51
N VAL A 133 12.66 -9.78 2.16
CA VAL A 133 12.73 -10.57 3.40
C VAL A 133 13.25 -9.70 4.53
N SER A 134 12.40 -9.46 5.51
CA SER A 134 12.70 -8.61 6.66
C SER A 134 13.80 -9.23 7.55
N ARG A 135 14.87 -8.47 7.75
CA ARG A 135 15.91 -8.74 8.77
C ARG A 135 15.78 -7.67 9.84
N ALA A 136 15.25 -8.04 11.00
CA ALA A 136 15.13 -7.12 12.11
C ALA A 136 16.52 -6.73 12.64
N TRP A 137 16.73 -5.44 12.86
CA TRP A 137 17.91 -4.93 13.58
C TRP A 137 17.44 -4.04 14.74
N GLY A 138 18.27 -3.95 15.76
CA GLY A 138 17.99 -3.14 16.94
C GLY A 138 17.56 -3.97 18.13
N ARG A 139 17.31 -3.28 19.26
CA ARG A 139 16.97 -3.92 20.54
C ARG A 139 15.58 -4.56 20.45
N ALA A 140 15.47 -5.80 20.87
CA ALA A 140 14.18 -6.49 20.94
C ALA A 140 13.15 -5.69 21.75
N PRO A 141 11.89 -5.59 21.31
CA PRO A 141 10.86 -4.88 22.05
C PRO A 141 10.54 -5.60 23.36
N SER A 142 10.05 -4.86 24.36
CA SER A 142 9.65 -5.43 25.64
C SER A 142 8.54 -6.48 25.47
N ARG A 143 8.43 -7.42 26.42
CA ARG A 143 7.39 -8.46 26.39
C ARG A 143 5.97 -7.87 26.28
N LYS A 144 5.68 -6.79 27.01
CA LYS A 144 4.39 -6.09 26.96
C LYS A 144 4.13 -5.54 25.55
N MET A 145 5.13 -4.95 24.93
CA MET A 145 5.04 -4.37 23.57
C MET A 145 4.88 -5.46 22.51
N LEU A 146 5.51 -6.63 22.68
CA LEU A 146 5.30 -7.77 21.78
C LEU A 146 3.86 -8.31 21.87
N TRP A 147 3.28 -8.38 23.07
CA TRP A 147 1.88 -8.77 23.23
C TRP A 147 0.92 -7.74 22.60
N ALA A 148 1.13 -6.45 22.87
CA ALA A 148 0.36 -5.39 22.21
C ALA A 148 0.45 -5.50 20.67
N ALA A 149 1.64 -5.70 20.14
CA ALA A 149 1.86 -5.88 18.71
C ALA A 149 1.16 -7.12 18.13
N ARG A 150 1.15 -8.23 18.88
CA ARG A 150 0.44 -9.46 18.48
C ARG A 150 -1.07 -9.23 18.41
N LEU A 151 -1.65 -8.62 19.45
CA LEU A 151 -3.08 -8.32 19.51
C LEU A 151 -3.49 -7.34 18.41
N THR A 152 -2.72 -6.26 18.22
CA THR A 152 -2.98 -5.27 17.17
C THR A 152 -2.89 -5.86 15.76
N SER A 153 -1.99 -6.85 15.52
CA SER A 153 -1.87 -7.54 14.25
C SER A 153 -2.91 -8.65 14.07
N ALA A 154 -3.37 -9.27 15.15
CA ALA A 154 -4.33 -10.39 15.07
C ALA A 154 -5.69 -9.92 14.55
N LEU A 155 -6.16 -8.75 14.99
CA LEU A 155 -7.46 -8.22 14.58
C LEU A 155 -7.58 -8.04 13.05
N PRO A 156 -6.69 -7.30 12.35
CA PRO A 156 -6.75 -7.19 10.90
C PRO A 156 -6.58 -8.54 10.19
N VAL A 157 -5.73 -9.44 10.70
CA VAL A 157 -5.56 -10.78 10.13
C VAL A 157 -6.87 -11.55 10.18
N VAL A 158 -7.55 -11.58 11.33
CA VAL A 158 -8.84 -12.29 11.47
C VAL A 158 -9.90 -11.70 10.56
N ILE A 159 -10.01 -10.36 10.50
CA ILE A 159 -11.00 -9.68 9.65
C ILE A 159 -10.77 -10.04 8.18
N VAL A 160 -9.53 -9.94 7.69
CA VAL A 160 -9.24 -10.16 6.26
C VAL A 160 -9.30 -11.65 5.91
N LEU A 161 -8.84 -12.55 6.79
CA LEU A 161 -9.00 -14.00 6.58
C LEU A 161 -10.46 -14.40 6.52
N PHE A 162 -11.29 -13.88 7.44
CA PHE A 162 -12.73 -14.11 7.38
C PHE A 162 -13.32 -13.60 6.06
N GLY A 163 -12.95 -12.37 5.65
CA GLY A 163 -13.34 -11.80 4.35
C GLY A 163 -12.92 -12.67 3.17
N SER A 164 -11.71 -13.25 3.21
CA SER A 164 -11.23 -14.17 2.19
C SER A 164 -12.08 -15.44 2.12
N VAL A 165 -12.33 -16.08 3.28
CA VAL A 165 -13.09 -17.34 3.34
C VAL A 165 -14.49 -17.16 2.79
N VAL A 166 -15.23 -16.13 3.23
CA VAL A 166 -16.61 -15.90 2.77
C VAL A 166 -16.71 -15.57 1.28
N LYS A 167 -15.64 -15.00 0.68
CA LYS A 167 -15.52 -14.81 -0.77
C LYS A 167 -15.26 -16.13 -1.50
N LEU A 168 -14.38 -16.98 -0.97
CA LEU A 168 -14.03 -18.26 -1.60
C LEU A 168 -15.21 -19.21 -1.65
N ILE A 169 -16.07 -19.21 -0.61
CA ILE A 169 -17.30 -20.03 -0.56
C ILE A 169 -18.52 -19.30 -1.11
N LYS A 170 -18.35 -18.07 -1.62
CA LYS A 170 -19.39 -17.24 -2.24
C LYS A 170 -20.66 -17.13 -1.38
N VAL A 171 -20.50 -16.75 -0.10
CA VAL A 171 -21.65 -16.49 0.77
C VAL A 171 -22.59 -15.46 0.12
N GLU A 172 -23.89 -15.71 0.15
CA GLU A 172 -24.90 -14.89 -0.55
C GLU A 172 -24.77 -13.39 -0.24
N GLY A 173 -24.56 -13.01 1.02
CA GLY A 173 -24.35 -11.61 1.40
C GLY A 173 -23.12 -10.97 0.76
N VAL A 174 -22.06 -11.76 0.46
CA VAL A 174 -20.87 -11.27 -0.25
C VAL A 174 -21.19 -11.08 -1.74
N VAL A 175 -21.89 -12.03 -2.36
CA VAL A 175 -22.32 -11.93 -3.77
C VAL A 175 -23.18 -10.69 -3.96
N GLU A 176 -24.15 -10.46 -3.08
CA GLU A 176 -25.01 -9.28 -3.11
C GLU A 176 -24.22 -7.98 -2.92
N GLY A 177 -23.26 -7.96 -1.97
CA GLY A 177 -22.36 -6.81 -1.75
C GLY A 177 -21.53 -6.48 -3.00
N PHE A 178 -21.00 -7.49 -3.70
CA PHE A 178 -20.28 -7.30 -4.97
C PHE A 178 -21.20 -6.76 -6.07
N ARG A 179 -22.42 -7.26 -6.17
CA ARG A 179 -23.44 -6.78 -7.12
C ARG A 179 -23.78 -5.31 -6.86
N GLN A 180 -24.05 -4.92 -5.62
CA GLN A 180 -24.33 -3.54 -5.24
C GLN A 180 -23.13 -2.62 -5.50
N ALA A 181 -21.90 -3.12 -5.28
CA ALA A 181 -20.69 -2.42 -5.63
C ALA A 181 -20.38 -2.42 -7.14
N GLY A 182 -21.17 -3.11 -7.96
CA GLY A 182 -21.05 -3.18 -9.42
C GLY A 182 -19.81 -3.97 -9.89
N PHE A 183 -19.32 -4.90 -9.08
CA PHE A 183 -18.25 -5.80 -9.49
C PHE A 183 -18.80 -7.06 -10.18
N PRO A 184 -18.13 -7.55 -11.24
CA PRO A 184 -18.46 -8.85 -11.83
C PRO A 184 -18.32 -9.97 -10.80
N GLU A 185 -19.27 -10.89 -10.77
CA GLU A 185 -19.28 -12.00 -9.81
C GLU A 185 -18.05 -12.92 -9.93
N GLN A 186 -17.49 -13.05 -11.15
CA GLN A 186 -16.29 -13.83 -11.40
C GLN A 186 -15.06 -13.35 -10.59
N LEU A 187 -15.05 -12.07 -10.19
CA LEU A 187 -13.95 -11.49 -9.41
C LEU A 187 -14.00 -11.85 -7.92
N ILE A 188 -15.12 -12.35 -7.41
CA ILE A 188 -15.30 -12.65 -5.98
C ILE A 188 -14.20 -13.62 -5.51
N VAL A 189 -14.08 -14.76 -6.17
CA VAL A 189 -13.07 -15.79 -5.82
C VAL A 189 -11.66 -15.26 -6.03
N THR A 190 -11.41 -14.56 -7.14
CA THR A 190 -10.09 -13.99 -7.44
C THR A 190 -9.65 -13.02 -6.36
N ILE A 191 -10.53 -12.11 -5.94
CA ILE A 191 -10.24 -11.16 -4.85
C ILE A 191 -10.06 -11.90 -3.52
N GLY A 192 -10.86 -12.92 -3.24
CA GLY A 192 -10.69 -13.77 -2.07
C GLY A 192 -9.33 -14.47 -2.02
N ILE A 193 -8.83 -14.97 -3.14
CA ILE A 193 -7.49 -15.57 -3.25
C ILE A 193 -6.42 -14.50 -3.01
N ILE A 194 -6.53 -13.32 -3.62
CA ILE A 194 -5.57 -12.23 -3.43
C ILE A 194 -5.53 -11.81 -1.95
N GLU A 195 -6.68 -11.66 -1.30
CA GLU A 195 -6.77 -11.35 0.13
C GLU A 195 -6.05 -12.41 0.98
N LEU A 196 -6.30 -13.69 0.69
CA LEU A 196 -5.66 -14.80 1.40
C LEU A 196 -4.14 -14.76 1.23
N VAL A 197 -3.65 -14.61 -0.01
CA VAL A 197 -2.20 -14.55 -0.29
C VAL A 197 -1.55 -13.35 0.40
N CYS A 198 -2.15 -12.17 0.33
CA CYS A 198 -1.64 -10.97 1.01
C CYS A 198 -1.57 -11.18 2.53
N THR A 199 -2.62 -11.78 3.12
CA THR A 199 -2.68 -12.03 4.57
C THR A 199 -1.67 -13.08 5.00
N LEU A 200 -1.53 -14.19 4.27
CA LEU A 200 -0.51 -15.21 4.55
C LEU A 200 0.90 -14.62 4.45
N THR A 201 1.16 -13.79 3.42
CA THR A 201 2.44 -13.08 3.27
C THR A 201 2.73 -12.17 4.47
N TYR A 202 1.71 -11.50 5.02
CA TYR A 202 1.83 -10.68 6.23
C TYR A 202 2.08 -11.51 7.49
N MET A 203 1.49 -12.70 7.61
CA MET A 203 1.66 -13.58 8.78
C MET A 203 3.06 -14.18 8.86
N ILE A 204 3.69 -14.46 7.73
CA ILE A 204 5.03 -15.05 7.66
C ILE A 204 6.08 -14.01 8.10
N PRO A 205 6.88 -14.28 9.17
CA PRO A 205 7.78 -13.28 9.76
C PRO A 205 8.73 -12.57 8.77
N PRO A 206 9.42 -13.26 7.87
CA PRO A 206 10.36 -12.60 6.96
C PRO A 206 9.70 -11.74 5.88
N THR A 207 8.45 -12.02 5.49
CA THR A 207 7.75 -11.34 4.39
C THR A 207 6.67 -10.36 4.87
N ARG A 208 6.53 -10.16 6.17
CA ARG A 208 5.44 -9.38 6.76
C ARG A 208 5.37 -7.92 6.27
N VAL A 209 6.52 -7.28 6.01
CA VAL A 209 6.55 -5.90 5.48
C VAL A 209 6.00 -5.88 4.06
N LEU A 210 6.40 -6.84 3.24
CA LEU A 210 5.84 -7.02 1.89
C LEU A 210 4.34 -7.30 1.96
N GLY A 211 3.91 -8.19 2.85
CA GLY A 211 2.50 -8.47 3.09
C GLY A 211 1.69 -7.24 3.48
N ALA A 212 2.25 -6.36 4.34
CA ALA A 212 1.60 -5.11 4.71
C ALA A 212 1.46 -4.15 3.53
N ILE A 213 2.47 -4.07 2.67
CA ILE A 213 2.41 -3.26 1.44
C ILE A 213 1.29 -3.79 0.52
N LEU A 214 1.23 -5.09 0.29
CA LEU A 214 0.20 -5.72 -0.54
C LEU A 214 -1.20 -5.53 0.06
N MET A 215 -1.35 -5.73 1.37
CA MET A 215 -2.62 -5.46 2.07
C MET A 215 -3.04 -3.99 1.97
N THR A 216 -2.08 -3.05 1.96
CA THR A 216 -2.38 -1.63 1.78
C THR A 216 -3.03 -1.35 0.42
N GLY A 217 -2.51 -1.94 -0.65
CA GLY A 217 -3.12 -1.84 -1.98
C GLY A 217 -4.52 -2.45 -2.03
N LEU A 218 -4.68 -3.64 -1.47
CA LEU A 218 -5.97 -4.33 -1.39
C LEU A 218 -7.02 -3.54 -0.62
N LEU A 219 -6.67 -3.04 0.57
CA LEU A 219 -7.55 -2.24 1.42
C LEU A 219 -7.84 -0.87 0.79
N GLY A 220 -6.90 -0.29 0.05
CA GLY A 220 -7.11 0.90 -0.78
C GLY A 220 -8.20 0.68 -1.83
N GLY A 221 -8.23 -0.51 -2.46
CA GLY A 221 -9.32 -0.93 -3.35
C GLY A 221 -10.68 -0.98 -2.66
N ALA A 222 -10.74 -1.53 -1.45
CA ALA A 222 -11.95 -1.58 -0.65
C ALA A 222 -12.42 -0.17 -0.21
N VAL A 223 -11.49 0.71 0.18
CA VAL A 223 -11.79 2.13 0.48
C VAL A 223 -12.39 2.82 -0.75
N ALA A 224 -11.73 2.73 -1.91
CA ALA A 224 -12.18 3.36 -3.15
C ALA A 224 -13.57 2.87 -3.57
N THR A 225 -13.83 1.57 -3.44
CA THR A 225 -15.13 0.95 -3.73
C THR A 225 -16.24 1.58 -2.89
N ASN A 226 -16.05 1.68 -1.58
CA ASN A 226 -17.06 2.25 -0.68
C ASN A 226 -17.22 3.77 -0.90
N LEU A 227 -16.14 4.51 -1.11
CA LEU A 227 -16.20 5.95 -1.41
C LEU A 227 -17.00 6.21 -2.69
N ARG A 228 -16.81 5.39 -3.72
CA ARG A 228 -17.53 5.52 -5.00
C ARG A 228 -19.04 5.43 -4.84
N ILE A 229 -19.52 4.47 -4.07
CA ILE A 229 -20.96 4.27 -3.83
C ILE A 229 -21.51 5.14 -2.70
N GLY A 230 -20.69 6.03 -2.11
CA GLY A 230 -21.11 6.88 -0.99
C GLY A 230 -21.34 6.13 0.32
N ASN A 231 -20.83 4.91 0.46
CA ASN A 231 -21.00 4.10 1.67
C ASN A 231 -19.95 4.51 2.74
N PRO A 232 -20.36 4.90 3.96
CA PRO A 232 -19.43 5.21 5.05
C PRO A 232 -18.60 4.00 5.50
N GLY A 233 -18.91 2.80 5.05
CA GLY A 233 -18.13 1.57 5.29
C GLY A 233 -16.67 1.64 4.84
N TRP A 234 -16.22 2.67 4.10
CA TRP A 234 -14.82 2.90 3.76
C TRP A 234 -13.92 3.07 4.99
N ILE A 235 -14.48 3.46 6.13
CA ILE A 235 -13.75 3.64 7.39
C ILE A 235 -13.16 2.30 7.87
N LEU A 236 -13.87 1.20 7.72
CA LEU A 236 -13.43 -0.12 8.19
C LEU A 236 -12.12 -0.57 7.49
N PRO A 237 -12.02 -0.66 6.16
CA PRO A 237 -10.76 -1.05 5.52
C PRO A 237 -9.63 -0.04 5.79
N ALA A 238 -9.92 1.25 5.97
CA ALA A 238 -8.92 2.24 6.36
C ALA A 238 -8.35 1.96 7.77
N LEU A 239 -9.23 1.66 8.75
CA LEU A 239 -8.81 1.27 10.10
C LEU A 239 -8.04 -0.06 10.12
N VAL A 240 -8.47 -1.04 9.35
CA VAL A 240 -7.76 -2.32 9.20
C VAL A 240 -6.35 -2.08 8.66
N GLY A 241 -6.19 -1.22 7.65
CA GLY A 241 -4.89 -0.82 7.13
C GLY A 241 -4.00 -0.13 8.18
N ALA A 242 -4.57 0.79 8.95
CA ALA A 242 -3.86 1.45 10.06
C ALA A 242 -3.39 0.43 11.12
N LEU A 243 -4.21 -0.56 11.47
CA LEU A 243 -3.86 -1.62 12.43
C LEU A 243 -2.78 -2.56 11.90
N VAL A 244 -2.77 -2.88 10.60
CA VAL A 244 -1.70 -3.64 9.95
C VAL A 244 -0.35 -2.97 10.19
N TRP A 245 -0.23 -1.68 9.89
CA TRP A 245 1.00 -0.92 10.09
C TRP A 245 1.32 -0.67 11.56
N ALA A 246 0.33 -0.37 12.40
CA ALA A 246 0.53 -0.20 13.84
C ALA A 246 1.11 -1.46 14.48
N GLY A 247 0.58 -2.64 14.14
CA GLY A 247 1.10 -3.92 14.63
C GLY A 247 2.56 -4.19 14.21
N LEU A 248 2.94 -3.82 12.98
CA LEU A 248 4.32 -3.90 12.51
C LEU A 248 5.23 -2.91 13.24
N LEU A 249 4.81 -1.65 13.34
CA LEU A 249 5.57 -0.61 14.02
C LEU A 249 5.79 -0.91 15.50
N LEU A 250 4.84 -1.52 16.17
CA LEU A 250 5.00 -1.97 17.56
C LEU A 250 6.01 -3.12 17.68
N ARG A 251 6.05 -3.99 16.70
CA ARG A 251 6.88 -5.21 16.71
C ARG A 251 8.32 -4.96 16.24
N ASP A 252 8.52 -4.04 15.29
CA ASP A 252 9.80 -3.83 14.65
C ASP A 252 10.33 -2.40 14.91
N PRO A 253 11.33 -2.26 15.82
CA PRO A 253 11.98 -0.97 16.09
C PRO A 253 12.68 -0.37 14.86
N SER A 254 13.14 -1.23 13.94
CA SER A 254 13.82 -0.81 12.72
C SER A 254 12.86 -0.11 11.79
N LEU A 255 11.68 -0.69 11.62
CA LEU A 255 10.61 -0.11 10.81
C LEU A 255 10.11 1.22 11.40
N ARG A 256 10.01 1.31 12.74
CA ARG A 256 9.67 2.58 13.40
C ARG A 256 10.68 3.69 13.10
N ALA A 257 11.98 3.38 13.23
CA ALA A 257 13.04 4.33 12.94
C ALA A 257 13.02 4.77 11.46
N LEU A 258 12.64 3.86 10.57
CA LEU A 258 12.53 4.10 9.14
C LEU A 258 11.35 5.04 8.81
N VAL A 259 10.16 4.71 9.31
CA VAL A 259 8.94 5.52 9.06
C VAL A 259 9.00 6.87 9.76
N ALA A 260 9.63 6.95 10.95
CA ALA A 260 9.83 8.21 11.68
C ALA A 260 10.91 9.12 11.09
N GLY A 261 11.59 8.71 10.02
CA GLY A 261 12.61 9.53 9.36
C GLY A 261 13.81 9.87 10.23
N ARG A 262 14.02 9.17 11.36
CA ARG A 262 15.10 9.47 12.30
C ARG A 262 16.43 9.03 11.73
N PRO A 263 17.44 9.92 11.56
CA PRO A 263 18.79 9.50 11.26
C PRO A 263 19.31 8.69 12.45
N LYS A 264 19.54 7.40 12.29
CA LYS A 264 20.41 6.70 13.24
C LYS A 264 21.85 6.92 12.81
N SER A 265 22.62 7.59 13.67
CA SER A 265 24.04 7.33 13.77
C SER A 265 24.19 5.80 13.95
N LEU A 266 24.85 5.16 13.01
CA LEU A 266 25.35 3.78 13.14
C LEU A 266 26.52 3.80 14.15
N THR A 267 26.27 4.24 15.37
CA THR A 267 27.23 4.11 16.46
C THR A 267 27.07 2.70 17.00
N PRO A 268 28.10 1.85 16.90
CA PRO A 268 28.12 0.60 17.62
C PRO A 268 28.04 0.95 19.11
N LEU A 269 27.10 0.35 19.82
CA LEU A 269 27.16 0.31 21.27
C LEU A 269 28.31 -0.65 21.61
N TYR A 270 29.43 -0.08 22.04
CA TYR A 270 30.51 -0.81 22.72
C TYR A 270 29.97 -1.47 23.99
#